data_d2be433242d56337d4ea4314b9479b23
#
_entry.id   d2be433242d56337d4ea4314b9479b23
#
_cell.length_a   1.000
_cell.length_b   1.000
_cell.length_c   1.000
_cell.angle_alpha   90.00
_cell.angle_beta   90.00
_cell.angle_gamma   90.00
#
_symmetry.space_group_name_H-M   'P 1'
#
loop_
_entity.id
_entity.type
_entity.pdbx_description
1 polymer ?
#
loop_
_entity_poly.entity_id
_entity_poly.type
_entity_poly.pdbx_seq_one_letter_code
_entity_poly.pdbx_strand_id
1 'polypeptide(L)'
;MEVVGVQWIQTAQKESDYLVRQAQEKAMAGDHFAAVKYLKEAIEKYPRNANAHMLLGNCQDCMDKIDDAIASYDKALQMDPDNAEAWFNKGMTLKKKGQITESTQCIEKCINLYCGR
;
A
#
# COMPACT_ATOMS: atom_id res chain seq x y z
N MET A 1 31.36 -9.64 5.63
CA MET A 1 30.25 -10.51 5.91
C MET A 1 28.95 -9.72 5.96
N GLU A 2 28.96 -8.51 6.53
CA GLU A 2 27.81 -7.62 6.44
C GLU A 2 27.43 -7.30 5.00
N VAL A 3 28.42 -7.22 4.11
CA VAL A 3 28.20 -6.94 2.69
C VAL A 3 27.26 -7.99 2.07
N VAL A 4 27.44 -9.27 2.43
CA VAL A 4 26.59 -10.34 1.92
C VAL A 4 25.14 -10.17 2.40
N GLY A 5 24.96 -9.84 3.68
CA GLY A 5 23.61 -9.60 4.22
C GLY A 5 22.92 -8.42 3.58
N VAL A 6 23.64 -7.31 3.37
CA VAL A 6 23.12 -6.11 2.72
C VAL A 6 22.71 -6.42 1.28
N GLN A 7 23.55 -7.15 0.53
CA GLN A 7 23.25 -7.53 -0.85
C GLN A 7 22.00 -8.40 -0.92
N TRP A 8 21.82 -9.31 0.03
CA TRP A 8 20.65 -10.18 0.06
C TRP A 8 19.36 -9.38 0.26
N ILE A 9 19.38 -8.42 1.20
CA ILE A 9 18.23 -7.54 1.47
C ILE A 9 17.92 -6.70 0.23
N GLN A 10 18.93 -6.13 -0.42
CA GLN A 10 18.75 -5.34 -1.62
C GLN A 10 18.15 -6.16 -2.76
N THR A 11 18.56 -7.42 -2.89
CA THR A 11 18.01 -8.31 -3.90
C THR A 11 16.54 -8.60 -3.63
N ALA A 12 16.19 -8.91 -2.39
CA ALA A 12 14.81 -9.17 -2.00
C ALA A 12 13.93 -7.95 -2.26
N GLN A 13 14.43 -6.76 -1.92
CA GLN A 13 13.71 -5.52 -2.16
C GLN A 13 13.47 -5.27 -3.65
N LYS A 14 14.50 -5.49 -4.48
CA LYS A 14 14.38 -5.31 -5.93
C LYS A 14 13.38 -6.28 -6.55
N GLU A 15 13.40 -7.53 -6.11
CA GLU A 15 12.44 -8.53 -6.57
C GLU A 15 11.01 -8.14 -6.17
N SER A 16 10.84 -7.68 -4.94
CA SER A 16 9.56 -7.19 -4.44
C SER A 16 9.06 -6.02 -5.28
N ASP A 17 9.93 -5.03 -5.54
CA ASP A 17 9.57 -3.85 -6.33
C ASP A 17 9.21 -4.22 -7.77
N TYR A 18 9.88 -5.20 -8.34
CA TYR A 18 9.53 -5.71 -9.68
C TYR A 18 8.11 -6.27 -9.67
N LEU A 19 7.78 -7.08 -8.66
CA LEU A 19 6.45 -7.66 -8.54
C LEU A 19 5.37 -6.59 -8.33
N VAL A 20 5.70 -5.53 -7.60
CA VAL A 20 4.80 -4.38 -7.44
C VAL A 20 4.50 -3.73 -8.79
N ARG A 21 5.52 -3.54 -9.63
CA ARG A 21 5.30 -2.97 -10.96
C ARG A 21 4.40 -3.86 -11.82
N GLN A 22 4.60 -5.19 -11.75
CA GLN A 22 3.73 -6.14 -12.45
C GLN A 22 2.28 -6.03 -11.95
N ALA A 23 2.12 -5.89 -10.64
CA ALA A 23 0.81 -5.71 -10.03
C ALA A 23 0.13 -4.42 -10.53
N GLN A 24 0.89 -3.33 -10.60
CA GLN A 24 0.37 -2.06 -11.11
C GLN A 24 -0.17 -2.19 -12.53
N GLU A 25 0.58 -2.88 -13.39
CA GLU A 25 0.13 -3.11 -14.76
C GLU A 25 -1.17 -3.89 -14.81
N LYS A 26 -1.30 -4.92 -13.98
CA LYS A 26 -2.52 -5.72 -13.89
C LYS A 26 -3.70 -4.90 -13.36
N ALA A 27 -3.47 -4.11 -12.34
CA ALA A 27 -4.51 -3.25 -11.76
C ALA A 27 -4.99 -2.21 -12.77
N MET A 28 -4.07 -1.62 -13.52
CA MET A 28 -4.42 -0.63 -14.55
C MET A 28 -5.22 -1.25 -15.68
N ALA A 29 -5.02 -2.54 -15.94
CA ALA A 29 -5.80 -3.29 -16.92
C ALA A 29 -7.14 -3.78 -16.35
N GLY A 30 -7.43 -3.50 -15.08
CA GLY A 30 -8.65 -3.92 -14.40
C GLY A 30 -8.61 -5.32 -13.83
N ASP A 31 -7.46 -5.99 -13.90
CA ASP A 31 -7.30 -7.35 -13.37
C ASP A 31 -6.79 -7.30 -11.93
N HIS A 32 -7.69 -6.99 -11.00
CA HIS A 32 -7.34 -6.84 -9.59
C HIS A 32 -6.97 -8.18 -8.94
N PHE A 33 -7.53 -9.29 -9.40
CA PHE A 33 -7.17 -10.60 -8.88
C PHE A 33 -5.70 -10.92 -9.16
N ALA A 34 -5.24 -10.71 -10.40
CA ALA A 34 -3.85 -10.91 -10.74
C ALA A 34 -2.93 -9.95 -10.00
N ALA A 35 -3.37 -8.68 -9.87
CA ALA A 35 -2.60 -7.68 -9.12
C ALA A 35 -2.40 -8.13 -7.67
N VAL A 36 -3.45 -8.61 -7.00
CA VAL A 36 -3.36 -9.08 -5.62
C VAL A 36 -2.37 -10.24 -5.49
N LYS A 37 -2.37 -11.17 -6.43
CA LYS A 37 -1.40 -12.28 -6.43
C LYS A 37 0.03 -11.78 -6.45
N TYR A 38 0.34 -10.86 -7.37
CA TYR A 38 1.66 -10.27 -7.45
C TYR A 38 2.05 -9.51 -6.19
N LEU A 39 1.09 -8.78 -5.60
CA LEU A 39 1.36 -8.01 -4.39
C LEU A 39 1.62 -8.89 -3.17
N LYS A 40 0.88 -9.98 -3.03
CA LYS A 40 1.12 -10.94 -1.96
C LYS A 40 2.50 -11.58 -2.10
N GLU A 41 2.89 -11.90 -3.33
CA GLU A 41 4.22 -12.42 -3.61
C GLU A 41 5.30 -11.38 -3.30
N ALA A 42 5.06 -10.12 -3.65
CA ALA A 42 5.97 -9.03 -3.34
C ALA A 42 6.19 -8.89 -1.83
N ILE A 43 5.12 -9.02 -1.05
CA ILE A 43 5.16 -8.94 0.42
C ILE A 43 5.92 -10.13 1.01
N GLU A 44 5.77 -11.32 0.42
CA GLU A 44 6.57 -12.49 0.83
C GLU A 44 8.06 -12.25 0.62
N LYS A 45 8.43 -11.66 -0.53
CA LYS A 45 9.84 -11.37 -0.85
C LYS A 45 10.42 -10.32 0.07
N TYR A 46 9.66 -9.27 0.35
CA TYR A 46 10.13 -8.17 1.19
C TYR A 46 8.95 -7.59 1.97
N PRO A 47 8.71 -8.08 3.21
CA PRO A 47 7.52 -7.69 3.98
C PRO A 47 7.43 -6.21 4.33
N ARG A 48 8.55 -5.48 4.30
CA ARG A 48 8.57 -4.05 4.62
C ARG A 48 8.37 -3.17 3.39
N ASN A 49 7.88 -3.72 2.31
CA ASN A 49 7.56 -2.94 1.11
C ASN A 49 6.23 -2.21 1.34
N ALA A 50 6.32 -0.98 1.85
CA ALA A 50 5.14 -0.17 2.16
C ALA A 50 4.26 0.05 0.92
N ASN A 51 4.90 0.26 -0.24
CA ASN A 51 4.17 0.48 -1.50
C ASN A 51 3.33 -0.74 -1.88
N ALA A 52 3.86 -1.95 -1.64
CA ALA A 52 3.11 -3.18 -1.90
C ALA A 52 1.84 -3.25 -1.03
N HIS A 53 1.95 -2.91 0.24
CA HIS A 53 0.79 -2.89 1.14
C HIS A 53 -0.24 -1.84 0.72
N MET A 54 0.21 -0.65 0.31
CA MET A 54 -0.69 0.40 -0.15
C MET A 54 -1.45 -0.03 -1.41
N LEU A 55 -0.74 -0.57 -2.39
CA LEU A 55 -1.37 -1.03 -3.63
C LEU A 55 -2.29 -2.21 -3.40
N LEU A 56 -1.95 -3.09 -2.45
CA LEU A 56 -2.84 -4.17 -2.05
C LEU A 56 -4.16 -3.59 -1.51
N GLY A 57 -4.07 -2.56 -0.68
CA GLY A 57 -5.26 -1.86 -0.19
C GLY A 57 -6.10 -1.30 -1.33
N ASN A 58 -5.46 -0.68 -2.32
CA ASN A 58 -6.16 -0.13 -3.50
C ASN A 58 -6.93 -1.21 -4.25
N CYS A 59 -6.30 -2.36 -4.48
CA CYS A 59 -6.94 -3.48 -5.17
C CYS A 59 -8.10 -4.05 -4.35
N GLN A 60 -7.91 -4.19 -3.05
CA GLN A 60 -8.96 -4.69 -2.16
C GLN A 60 -10.16 -3.75 -2.13
N ASP A 61 -9.91 -2.43 -2.11
CA ASP A 61 -10.98 -1.44 -2.18
C ASP A 61 -11.76 -1.57 -3.50
N CYS A 62 -11.06 -1.73 -4.61
CA CYS A 62 -11.70 -1.94 -5.92
C CYS A 62 -12.52 -3.22 -5.97
N MET A 63 -12.17 -4.22 -5.17
CA MET A 63 -12.89 -5.49 -5.07
C MET A 63 -13.97 -5.46 -3.98
N ASP A 64 -14.23 -4.30 -3.43
CA ASP A 64 -15.22 -4.07 -2.35
C ASP A 64 -14.88 -4.79 -1.05
N LYS A 65 -13.61 -5.09 -0.84
CA LYS A 65 -13.12 -5.68 0.41
C LYS A 65 -12.62 -4.55 1.31
N ILE A 66 -13.56 -3.78 1.85
CA ILE A 66 -13.29 -2.51 2.53
C ILE A 66 -12.42 -2.68 3.77
N ASP A 67 -12.76 -3.63 4.65
CA ASP A 67 -12.01 -3.82 5.90
C ASP A 67 -10.60 -4.31 5.62
N ASP A 68 -10.43 -5.20 4.63
CA ASP A 68 -9.11 -5.67 4.23
C ASP A 68 -8.27 -4.52 3.66
N ALA A 69 -8.89 -3.65 2.88
CA ALA A 69 -8.22 -2.49 2.32
C ALA A 69 -7.69 -1.57 3.41
N ILE A 70 -8.53 -1.27 4.42
CA ILE A 70 -8.12 -0.42 5.54
C ILE A 70 -6.95 -1.05 6.28
N ALA A 71 -6.99 -2.35 6.53
CA ALA A 71 -5.90 -3.06 7.19
C ALA A 71 -4.59 -2.98 6.39
N SER A 72 -4.67 -3.09 5.07
CA SER A 72 -3.49 -2.97 4.20
C SER A 72 -2.92 -1.55 4.23
N TYR A 73 -3.76 -0.52 4.18
CA TYR A 73 -3.31 0.86 4.31
C TYR A 73 -2.65 1.11 5.66
N ASP A 74 -3.21 0.55 6.74
CA ASP A 74 -2.62 0.68 8.07
C ASP A 74 -1.22 0.08 8.12
N LYS A 75 -1.01 -1.07 7.49
CA LYS A 75 0.32 -1.67 7.41
C LYS A 75 1.29 -0.78 6.64
N ALA A 76 0.85 -0.23 5.52
CA ALA A 76 1.67 0.70 4.74
C ALA A 76 2.07 1.90 5.58
N LEU A 77 1.13 2.45 6.36
CA LEU A 77 1.37 3.64 7.17
C LEU A 77 2.22 3.34 8.42
N GLN A 78 2.22 2.11 8.92
CA GLN A 78 3.14 1.71 9.97
C GLN A 78 4.59 1.77 9.49
N MET A 79 4.82 1.47 8.22
CA MET A 79 6.14 1.45 7.62
C MET A 79 6.57 2.82 7.11
N ASP A 80 5.63 3.58 6.59
CA ASP A 80 5.86 4.91 6.03
C ASP A 80 4.72 5.84 6.44
N PRO A 81 4.81 6.44 7.66
CA PRO A 81 3.75 7.32 8.15
C PRO A 81 3.57 8.61 7.34
N ASP A 82 4.56 8.96 6.52
CA ASP A 82 4.54 10.18 5.73
C ASP A 82 4.03 9.96 4.30
N ASN A 83 3.50 8.79 4.01
CA ASN A 83 2.93 8.50 2.70
C ASN A 83 1.55 9.15 2.60
N ALA A 84 1.52 10.35 2.03
CA ALA A 84 0.29 11.15 1.91
C ALA A 84 -0.77 10.42 1.07
N GLU A 85 -0.36 9.71 0.02
CA GLU A 85 -1.28 8.96 -0.83
C GLU A 85 -2.00 7.87 -0.04
N ALA A 86 -1.28 7.16 0.83
CA ALA A 86 -1.88 6.12 1.66
C ALA A 86 -2.90 6.70 2.64
N TRP A 87 -2.60 7.87 3.23
CA TRP A 87 -3.56 8.56 4.09
C TRP A 87 -4.83 8.94 3.33
N PHE A 88 -4.67 9.49 2.12
CA PHE A 88 -5.80 9.89 1.30
C PHE A 88 -6.64 8.66 0.92
N ASN A 89 -6.00 7.60 0.45
CA ASN A 89 -6.71 6.39 0.03
C ASN A 89 -7.45 5.74 1.19
N LYS A 90 -6.82 5.69 2.36
CA LYS A 90 -7.48 5.20 3.57
C LYS A 90 -8.71 6.05 3.91
N GLY A 91 -8.56 7.38 3.82
CA GLY A 91 -9.67 8.30 4.09
C GLY A 91 -10.84 8.04 3.14
N MET A 92 -10.57 7.87 1.86
CA MET A 92 -11.64 7.63 0.88
C MET A 92 -12.33 6.29 1.13
N THR A 93 -11.59 5.26 1.52
CA THR A 93 -12.15 3.96 1.85
C THR A 93 -13.00 4.01 3.13
N LEU A 94 -12.54 4.75 4.15
CA LEU A 94 -13.31 4.98 5.37
C LEU A 94 -14.63 5.71 5.08
N LYS A 95 -14.60 6.65 4.15
CA LYS A 95 -15.81 7.37 3.73
C LYS A 95 -16.83 6.40 3.13
N LYS A 96 -16.39 5.46 2.30
CA LYS A 96 -17.26 4.43 1.75
C LYS A 96 -17.91 3.60 2.85
N LYS A 97 -17.18 3.35 3.92
CA LYS A 97 -17.67 2.57 5.06
C LYS A 97 -18.63 3.39 5.96
N GLY A 98 -18.70 4.69 5.75
CA GLY A 98 -19.53 5.58 6.54
C GLY A 98 -18.83 6.17 7.75
N GLN A 99 -17.55 5.92 7.94
CA GLN A 99 -16.77 6.46 9.06
C GLN A 99 -16.21 7.83 8.69
N ILE A 100 -17.11 8.81 8.71
CA ILE A 100 -16.83 10.16 8.19
C ILE A 100 -15.78 10.90 9.02
N THR A 101 -15.85 10.81 10.34
CA THR A 101 -14.91 11.49 11.23
C THR A 101 -13.48 10.99 10.99
N GLU A 102 -13.29 9.67 10.98
CA GLU A 102 -11.98 9.08 10.71
C GLU A 102 -11.48 9.39 9.30
N SER A 103 -12.40 9.38 8.32
CA SER A 103 -12.08 9.76 6.93
C SER A 103 -11.53 11.18 6.88
N THR A 104 -12.20 12.13 7.55
CA THR A 104 -11.77 13.52 7.58
C THR A 104 -10.39 13.66 8.20
N GLN A 105 -10.12 12.95 9.29
CA GLN A 105 -8.81 12.98 9.94
C GLN A 105 -7.69 12.48 9.01
N CYS A 106 -7.95 11.41 8.27
CA CYS A 106 -6.97 10.88 7.30
C CYS A 106 -6.70 11.87 6.17
N ILE A 107 -7.74 12.51 5.66
CA ILE A 107 -7.61 13.48 4.57
C ILE A 107 -6.87 14.73 5.07
N GLU A 108 -7.15 15.19 6.29
CA GLU A 108 -6.41 16.29 6.90
C GLU A 108 -4.93 15.96 7.05
N LYS A 109 -4.62 14.73 7.45
CA LYS A 109 -3.23 14.27 7.55
C LYS A 109 -2.55 14.31 6.19
N CYS A 110 -3.25 13.87 5.15
CA CYS A 110 -2.75 13.93 3.78
C CYS A 110 -2.45 15.38 3.37
N ILE A 111 -3.39 16.28 3.61
CA ILE A 111 -3.22 17.71 3.27
C ILE A 111 -2.03 18.31 4.01
N ASN A 112 -1.91 18.03 5.30
CA ASN A 112 -0.82 18.54 6.12
C ASN A 112 0.54 18.06 5.62
N LEU A 113 0.63 16.82 5.17
CA LEU A 113 1.87 16.28 4.61
C LEU A 113 2.26 17.01 3.32
N TYR A 114 1.30 17.27 2.44
CA TYR A 114 1.56 18.02 1.20
C TYR A 114 1.92 19.49 1.48
N CYS A 115 1.31 20.10 2.50
CA CYS A 115 1.56 21.50 2.83
C CYS A 115 2.76 21.69 3.77
N GLY A 116 3.39 20.61 4.22
CA GLY A 116 4.53 20.68 5.13
C GLY A 116 4.20 21.09 6.55
N ARG A 117 3.01 20.74 7.03
CA ARG A 117 2.53 21.10 8.37
C ARG A 117 2.36 19.92 9.28
#